data_37b060a88eeba6b5ea63bc0bd0d246af
#
_entry.id   37b060a88eeba6b5ea63bc0bd0d246af
#
_cell.length_a   1.000
_cell.length_b   1.000
_cell.length_c   1.000
_cell.angle_alpha   90.00
_cell.angle_beta   90.00
_cell.angle_gamma   90.00
#
_symmetry.space_group_name_H-M   'P 1'
#
loop_
_entity.id
_entity.type
_entity.pdbx_description
1 polymer ?
#
loop_
_entity_poly.entity_id
_entity_poly.type
_entity_poly.pdbx_seq_one_letter_code
_entity_poly.pdbx_strand_id
1 'polypeptide(L)'
;MTQKNTLYQSGIVLLALFFHITTSVPAMSFEEPNFTIIKKTDDYEVRLYDRRTVAEVTYGDEDSGFRVLFDYISGANKDIQEIQMTIPVTQSKEIDMTAPVTQSDNNGQMVMRFFLPSNYSKQNAPKPTDKRVQIIDLPEEYFAVISYSG
;
A
#
# COMPACT_ATOMS: atom_id res chain seq x y z
N MET A 1 2.35 -87.81 -18.33
CA MET A 1 1.34 -87.05 -17.59
C MET A 1 1.96 -85.72 -17.09
N THR A 2 1.66 -84.63 -17.75
CA THR A 2 2.35 -83.39 -17.64
C THR A 2 1.46 -82.37 -16.89
N GLN A 3 1.82 -81.99 -15.71
CA GLN A 3 1.14 -80.94 -14.99
C GLN A 3 1.72 -79.58 -15.40
N LYS A 4 0.86 -78.70 -15.91
CA LYS A 4 1.22 -77.28 -16.20
C LYS A 4 0.96 -76.44 -14.97
N ASN A 5 2.00 -75.88 -14.42
CA ASN A 5 1.94 -74.85 -13.36
C ASN A 5 1.64 -73.52 -14.02
N THR A 6 0.49 -72.98 -13.71
CA THR A 6 0.11 -71.58 -14.08
C THR A 6 0.58 -70.65 -12.99
N LEU A 7 1.60 -69.84 -13.27
CA LEU A 7 2.07 -68.76 -12.42
C LEU A 7 1.13 -67.56 -12.56
N TYR A 8 0.40 -67.24 -11.48
CA TYR A 8 -0.33 -65.98 -11.38
C TYR A 8 0.67 -64.88 -11.08
N GLN A 9 0.93 -64.03 -12.04
CA GLN A 9 1.61 -62.77 -11.79
C GLN A 9 0.59 -61.74 -11.29
N SER A 10 0.61 -61.49 -10.00
CA SER A 10 -0.10 -60.36 -9.39
C SER A 10 0.63 -59.07 -9.69
N GLY A 11 0.16 -58.32 -10.67
CA GLY A 11 0.62 -56.97 -10.95
C GLY A 11 0.14 -56.01 -9.87
N ILE A 12 1.05 -55.58 -8.99
CA ILE A 12 0.80 -54.49 -8.06
C ILE A 12 0.86 -53.18 -8.86
N VAL A 13 -0.31 -52.64 -9.17
CA VAL A 13 -0.40 -51.26 -9.70
C VAL A 13 -0.20 -50.31 -8.58
N LEU A 14 1.00 -49.75 -8.48
CA LEU A 14 1.36 -48.67 -7.51
C LEU A 14 0.77 -47.36 -8.06
N LEU A 15 -0.43 -46.99 -7.58
CA LEU A 15 -1.08 -45.72 -7.91
C LEU A 15 -0.37 -44.62 -7.09
N ALA A 16 0.65 -43.96 -7.69
CA ALA A 16 1.30 -42.81 -7.11
C ALA A 16 0.33 -41.64 -7.18
N LEU A 17 -0.37 -41.35 -6.06
CA LEU A 17 -1.14 -40.16 -5.86
C LEU A 17 -0.14 -38.98 -5.68
N PHE A 18 0.13 -38.24 -6.76
CA PHE A 18 0.80 -36.97 -6.70
C PHE A 18 -0.14 -35.96 -6.02
N PHE A 19 0.04 -35.80 -4.72
CA PHE A 19 -0.60 -34.73 -3.96
C PHE A 19 0.08 -33.41 -4.35
N HIS A 20 -0.48 -32.70 -5.32
CA HIS A 20 -0.06 -31.34 -5.64
C HIS A 20 -0.48 -30.43 -4.49
N ILE A 21 0.47 -30.19 -3.56
CA ILE A 21 0.32 -29.12 -2.58
C ILE A 21 0.48 -27.81 -3.37
N THR A 22 -0.63 -27.22 -3.78
CA THR A 22 -0.65 -25.84 -4.26
C THR A 22 -0.43 -24.95 -3.05
N THR A 23 0.82 -24.57 -2.80
CA THR A 23 1.14 -23.49 -1.87
C THR A 23 0.61 -22.21 -2.50
N SER A 24 -0.59 -21.80 -2.12
CA SER A 24 -1.09 -20.46 -2.41
C SER A 24 -0.18 -19.50 -1.63
N VAL A 25 0.73 -18.84 -2.35
CA VAL A 25 1.45 -17.69 -1.81
C VAL A 25 0.39 -16.64 -1.52
N PRO A 26 0.21 -16.17 -0.27
CA PRO A 26 -0.73 -15.10 -0.01
C PRO A 26 -0.28 -13.90 -0.83
N ALA A 27 -1.13 -13.43 -1.74
CA ALA A 27 -0.93 -12.17 -2.41
C ALA A 27 -0.80 -11.12 -1.29
N MET A 28 0.30 -10.37 -1.26
CA MET A 28 0.44 -9.24 -0.35
C MET A 28 -0.67 -8.25 -0.71
N SER A 29 -1.75 -8.31 0.04
CA SER A 29 -2.83 -7.33 -0.05
C SER A 29 -2.38 -6.12 0.76
N PHE A 30 -2.07 -5.02 0.08
CA PHE A 30 -1.88 -3.75 0.76
C PHE A 30 -3.23 -3.26 1.30
N GLU A 31 -3.24 -2.75 2.53
CA GLU A 31 -4.42 -2.14 3.10
C GLU A 31 -4.77 -0.87 2.31
N GLU A 32 -6.02 -0.69 1.96
CA GLU A 32 -6.56 0.55 1.41
C GLU A 32 -7.46 1.20 2.47
N PRO A 33 -7.37 2.54 2.69
CA PRO A 33 -8.27 3.24 3.59
C PRO A 33 -9.74 3.05 3.20
N ASN A 34 -10.61 3.02 4.19
CA ASN A 34 -12.06 2.91 3.95
C ASN A 34 -12.58 4.08 3.13
N PHE A 35 -13.48 3.79 2.21
CA PHE A 35 -14.15 4.80 1.39
C PHE A 35 -15.57 4.40 1.04
N THR A 36 -16.38 5.39 0.69
CA THR A 36 -17.71 5.23 0.12
C THR A 36 -17.72 5.71 -1.31
N ILE A 37 -18.23 4.90 -2.24
CA ILE A 37 -18.41 5.33 -3.64
C ILE A 37 -19.62 6.26 -3.69
N ILE A 38 -19.37 7.54 -4.01
CA ILE A 38 -20.41 8.56 -4.14
C ILE A 38 -20.97 8.60 -5.57
N LYS A 39 -20.09 8.35 -6.55
CA LYS A 39 -20.45 8.29 -7.96
C LYS A 39 -19.55 7.32 -8.69
N LYS A 40 -20.12 6.57 -9.62
CA LYS A 40 -19.37 5.68 -10.52
C LYS A 40 -19.83 5.91 -11.95
N THR A 41 -18.86 6.04 -12.86
CA THR A 41 -19.05 6.10 -14.31
C THR A 41 -18.16 5.04 -14.96
N ASP A 42 -18.21 4.94 -16.28
CA ASP A 42 -17.32 4.03 -17.02
C ASP A 42 -15.85 4.51 -16.98
N ASP A 43 -15.62 5.81 -16.79
CA ASP A 43 -14.29 6.42 -16.85
C ASP A 43 -13.66 6.64 -15.47
N TYR A 44 -14.48 6.92 -14.44
CA TYR A 44 -13.97 7.27 -13.10
C TYR A 44 -14.97 6.97 -11.98
N GLU A 45 -14.44 6.88 -10.77
CA GLU A 45 -15.22 6.85 -9.53
C GLU A 45 -14.94 8.11 -8.70
N VAL A 46 -15.97 8.64 -8.06
CA VAL A 46 -15.82 9.62 -6.98
C VAL A 46 -15.97 8.88 -5.66
N ARG A 47 -14.91 8.88 -4.88
CA ARG A 47 -14.84 8.22 -3.57
C ARG A 47 -14.74 9.26 -2.46
N LEU A 48 -15.49 9.07 -1.39
CA LEU A 48 -15.33 9.76 -0.12
C LEU A 48 -14.53 8.84 0.78
N TYR A 49 -13.29 9.20 1.08
CA TYR A 49 -12.46 8.49 2.04
C TYR A 49 -12.74 8.98 3.45
N ASP A 50 -12.82 8.04 4.39
CA ASP A 50 -12.95 8.31 5.81
C ASP A 50 -11.72 9.06 6.36
N ARG A 51 -11.86 9.55 7.60
CA ARG A 51 -10.71 10.09 8.34
C ARG A 51 -9.59 9.07 8.42
N ARG A 52 -8.35 9.51 8.22
CA ARG A 52 -7.18 8.64 8.19
C ARG A 52 -5.93 9.33 8.69
N THR A 53 -5.04 8.55 9.28
CA THR A 53 -3.74 9.03 9.76
C THR A 53 -2.68 8.80 8.69
N VAL A 54 -1.82 9.78 8.48
CA VAL A 54 -0.72 9.71 7.52
C VAL A 54 0.60 10.13 8.15
N ALA A 55 1.69 9.58 7.61
CA ALA A 55 3.01 10.14 7.74
C ALA A 55 3.24 11.08 6.54
N GLU A 56 3.54 12.34 6.83
CA GLU A 56 3.71 13.39 5.84
C GLU A 56 5.13 13.95 5.88
N VAL A 57 5.66 14.27 4.71
CA VAL A 57 6.90 15.03 4.56
C VAL A 57 6.75 16.13 3.50
N THR A 58 7.24 17.32 3.82
CA THR A 58 7.44 18.38 2.84
C THR A 58 8.89 18.36 2.38
N TYR A 59 9.13 18.39 1.07
CA TYR A 59 10.47 18.26 0.50
C TYR A 59 10.61 19.12 -0.77
N GLY A 60 11.85 19.44 -1.12
CA GLY A 60 12.20 20.13 -2.37
C GLY A 60 12.61 19.14 -3.47
N ASP A 61 12.97 19.68 -4.64
CA ASP A 61 13.33 18.88 -5.83
C ASP A 61 14.56 17.98 -5.62
N GLU A 62 15.46 18.33 -4.72
CA GLU A 62 16.71 17.58 -4.44
C GLU A 62 16.51 16.45 -3.42
N ASP A 63 15.42 16.45 -2.67
CA ASP A 63 15.13 15.47 -1.64
C ASP A 63 14.12 14.42 -2.12
N SER A 64 14.38 13.15 -1.82
CA SER A 64 13.40 12.09 -2.03
C SER A 64 12.45 11.99 -0.85
N GLY A 65 11.29 12.62 -0.93
CA GLY A 65 10.23 12.48 0.08
C GLY A 65 9.86 11.01 0.32
N PHE A 66 9.84 10.21 -0.74
CA PHE A 66 9.60 8.77 -0.64
C PHE A 66 10.61 8.08 0.29
N ARG A 67 11.89 8.37 0.12
CA ARG A 67 12.94 7.73 0.92
C ARG A 67 12.77 8.04 2.42
N VAL A 68 12.48 9.29 2.74
CA VAL A 68 12.28 9.73 4.13
C VAL A 68 11.10 9.00 4.78
N LEU A 69 9.99 8.89 4.08
CA LEU A 69 8.81 8.17 4.57
C LEU A 69 9.02 6.67 4.59
N PHE A 70 9.74 6.13 3.60
CA PHE A 70 10.09 4.71 3.58
C PHE A 70 10.99 4.32 4.75
N ASP A 71 12.00 5.13 5.07
CA ASP A 71 12.85 4.90 6.23
C ASP A 71 12.03 4.91 7.51
N TYR A 72 11.06 5.82 7.66
CA TYR A 72 10.17 5.86 8.80
C TYR A 72 9.35 4.57 8.98
N ILE A 73 8.70 4.08 7.92
CA ILE A 73 7.89 2.84 8.01
C ILE A 73 8.75 1.59 8.14
N SER A 74 10.02 1.64 7.70
CA SER A 74 10.99 0.56 7.83
C SER A 74 11.68 0.52 9.19
N GLY A 75 11.23 1.30 10.16
CA GLY A 75 11.72 1.25 11.54
C GLY A 75 12.60 2.42 11.96
N ALA A 76 12.82 3.46 11.11
CA ALA A 76 13.47 4.69 11.54
C ALA A 76 12.53 5.55 12.41
N ASN A 77 12.00 4.94 13.46
CA ASN A 77 11.15 5.56 14.46
C ASN A 77 11.64 5.17 15.86
N LYS A 78 11.14 5.85 16.91
CA LYS A 78 11.63 5.65 18.27
C LYS A 78 11.40 4.24 18.83
N ASP A 79 10.40 3.55 18.32
CA ASP A 79 10.02 2.21 18.78
C ASP A 79 10.70 1.11 17.95
N ILE A 80 11.49 1.47 16.91
CA ILE A 80 12.16 0.56 15.96
C ILE A 80 11.13 -0.44 15.38
N GLN A 81 9.95 0.04 15.09
CA GLN A 81 8.83 -0.75 14.61
C GLN A 81 8.65 -0.61 13.10
N GLU A 82 8.55 -1.74 12.41
CA GLU A 82 8.10 -1.76 11.01
C GLU A 82 6.60 -1.50 10.94
N ILE A 83 6.21 -0.65 10.00
CA ILE A 83 4.82 -0.33 9.68
C ILE A 83 4.56 -0.83 8.27
N GLN A 84 3.50 -1.59 8.07
CA GLN A 84 3.13 -2.05 6.74
C GLN A 84 2.77 -0.87 5.85
N MET A 85 3.27 -0.90 4.61
CA MET A 85 2.89 0.09 3.62
C MET A 85 1.42 -0.11 3.23
N THR A 86 0.68 0.99 3.17
CA THR A 86 -0.70 1.01 2.67
C THR A 86 -0.76 1.74 1.33
N ILE A 87 -1.84 1.58 0.61
CA ILE A 87 -2.14 2.31 -0.61
C ILE A 87 -3.34 3.24 -0.37
N PRO A 88 -3.44 4.40 -1.04
CA PRO A 88 -2.49 4.95 -2.00
C PRO A 88 -1.32 5.68 -1.34
N VAL A 89 -0.21 5.82 -2.07
CA VAL A 89 0.82 6.83 -1.77
C VAL A 89 0.42 8.09 -2.53
N THR A 90 0.30 9.22 -1.85
CA THR A 90 -0.04 10.49 -2.50
C THR A 90 1.14 11.45 -2.52
N GLN A 91 1.27 12.14 -3.65
CA GLN A 91 2.20 13.24 -3.84
C GLN A 91 1.42 14.44 -4.37
N SER A 92 1.57 15.58 -3.76
CA SER A 92 0.99 16.83 -4.23
C SER A 92 2.03 17.95 -4.19
N LYS A 93 1.93 18.86 -5.15
CA LYS A 93 2.67 20.11 -5.10
C LYS A 93 1.81 21.12 -4.37
N GLU A 94 2.37 21.73 -3.33
CA GLU A 94 1.70 22.82 -2.65
C GLU A 94 1.68 24.06 -3.57
N ILE A 95 0.49 24.52 -3.93
CA ILE A 95 0.30 25.73 -4.73
C ILE A 95 -0.35 26.75 -3.81
N ASP A 96 0.40 27.79 -3.44
CA ASP A 96 -0.17 28.93 -2.75
C ASP A 96 -1.20 29.62 -3.64
N MET A 97 -2.46 29.60 -3.22
CA MET A 97 -3.54 30.31 -3.90
C MET A 97 -3.47 31.80 -3.58
N THR A 98 -2.67 32.52 -4.35
CA THR A 98 -2.75 33.99 -4.38
C THR A 98 -3.38 34.45 -5.70
N ALA A 99 -4.45 35.21 -5.60
CA ALA A 99 -4.99 35.95 -6.76
C ALA A 99 -4.39 37.36 -6.75
N PRO A 100 -3.96 37.90 -7.90
CA PRO A 100 -3.91 37.35 -9.25
C PRO A 100 -2.56 36.69 -9.58
N VAL A 101 -2.59 35.83 -10.60
CA VAL A 101 -1.43 35.08 -11.08
C VAL A 101 -0.33 36.03 -11.57
N THR A 102 0.60 36.34 -10.69
CA THR A 102 1.95 36.75 -11.07
C THR A 102 2.85 35.59 -10.72
N GLN A 103 3.57 35.10 -11.72
CA GLN A 103 4.55 34.03 -11.60
C GLN A 103 5.63 34.46 -10.62
N SER A 104 5.52 34.09 -9.36
CA SER A 104 6.62 34.15 -8.41
C SER A 104 7.06 32.71 -8.15
N ASP A 105 8.36 32.47 -8.26
CA ASP A 105 9.02 31.22 -7.89
C ASP A 105 8.73 30.88 -6.42
N ASN A 106 7.61 30.24 -6.19
CA ASN A 106 7.39 29.52 -4.95
C ASN A 106 8.22 28.26 -5.02
N ASN A 107 9.26 28.19 -4.25
CA ASN A 107 10.27 27.16 -4.02
C ASN A 107 9.79 25.72 -4.16
N GLY A 108 9.12 25.35 -5.26
CA GLY A 108 8.89 23.98 -5.67
C GLY A 108 8.61 22.92 -4.59
N GLN A 109 8.13 23.33 -3.40
CA GLN A 109 7.91 22.39 -2.31
C GLN A 109 6.81 21.40 -2.67
N MET A 110 7.13 20.14 -2.48
CA MET A 110 6.21 19.01 -2.69
C MET A 110 5.87 18.39 -1.34
N VAL A 111 4.64 17.90 -1.24
CA VAL A 111 4.18 17.16 -0.05
C VAL A 111 3.93 15.72 -0.45
N MET A 112 4.51 14.79 0.28
CA MET A 112 4.26 13.36 0.11
C MET A 112 3.65 12.78 1.38
N ARG A 113 2.71 11.86 1.20
CA ARG A 113 2.01 11.19 2.30
C ARG A 113 1.99 9.70 2.09
N PHE A 114 2.32 8.97 3.17
CA PHE A 114 2.05 7.55 3.29
C PHE A 114 0.90 7.37 4.27
N PHE A 115 -0.16 6.70 3.82
CA PHE A 115 -1.27 6.36 4.70
C PHE A 115 -0.82 5.28 5.67
N LEU A 116 -1.09 5.47 6.95
CA LEU A 116 -0.79 4.46 7.95
C LEU A 116 -1.94 3.46 8.03
N PRO A 117 -1.67 2.19 8.39
CA PRO A 117 -2.72 1.21 8.65
C PRO A 117 -3.78 1.73 9.63
N SER A 118 -5.00 1.25 9.50
CA SER A 118 -6.17 1.76 10.25
C SER A 118 -6.08 1.62 11.77
N ASN A 119 -5.19 0.76 12.26
CA ASN A 119 -4.90 0.60 13.68
C ASN A 119 -4.02 1.73 14.27
N TYR A 120 -3.45 2.59 13.41
CA TYR A 120 -2.68 3.75 13.85
C TYR A 120 -3.51 5.03 13.89
N SER A 121 -3.19 5.85 14.86
CA SER A 121 -3.68 7.22 15.04
C SER A 121 -2.50 8.14 15.34
N LYS A 122 -2.70 9.43 15.29
CA LYS A 122 -1.65 10.41 15.69
C LYS A 122 -1.10 10.17 17.09
N GLN A 123 -1.91 9.56 17.98
CA GLN A 123 -1.54 9.33 19.38
C GLN A 123 -0.70 8.07 19.56
N ASN A 124 -0.93 7.02 18.78
CA ASN A 124 -0.26 5.72 18.96
C ASN A 124 0.71 5.34 17.83
N ALA A 125 0.78 6.11 16.76
CA ALA A 125 1.79 5.90 15.73
C ALA A 125 3.21 6.06 16.30
N PRO A 126 4.17 5.20 15.93
CA PRO A 126 5.55 5.32 16.34
C PRO A 126 6.11 6.72 16.04
N LYS A 127 6.81 7.33 16.98
CA LYS A 127 7.32 8.68 16.80
C LYS A 127 8.48 8.70 15.80
N PRO A 128 8.41 9.49 14.73
CA PRO A 128 9.50 9.62 13.77
C PRO A 128 10.82 10.05 14.45
N THR A 129 11.95 9.53 13.98
CA THR A 129 13.29 10.01 14.36
C THR A 129 13.71 11.19 13.49
N ASP A 130 13.28 11.22 12.22
CA ASP A 130 13.47 12.37 11.33
C ASP A 130 12.42 13.44 11.63
N LYS A 131 12.88 14.66 11.94
CA LYS A 131 12.00 15.79 12.29
C LYS A 131 11.17 16.30 11.11
N ARG A 132 11.52 15.93 9.88
CA ARG A 132 10.76 16.29 8.67
C ARG A 132 9.47 15.50 8.57
N VAL A 133 9.41 14.29 9.15
CA VAL A 133 8.22 13.45 9.13
C VAL A 133 7.24 13.92 10.20
N GLN A 134 6.01 14.21 9.79
CA GLN A 134 4.92 14.60 10.66
C GLN A 134 3.80 13.55 10.59
N ILE A 135 3.26 13.20 11.75
CA ILE A 135 2.06 12.34 11.82
C ILE A 135 0.85 13.26 11.96
N ILE A 136 -0.03 13.22 10.97
CA ILE A 136 -1.21 14.06 10.91
C ILE A 136 -2.47 13.24 10.64
N ASP A 137 -3.61 13.73 11.12
CA ASP A 137 -4.92 13.18 10.81
C ASP A 137 -5.53 14.02 9.68
N LEU A 138 -5.89 13.34 8.58
CA LEU A 138 -6.62 13.95 7.49
C LEU A 138 -8.13 13.83 7.73
N PRO A 139 -8.92 14.87 7.41
CA PRO A 139 -10.37 14.78 7.42
C PRO A 139 -10.88 13.83 6.34
N GLU A 140 -12.20 13.67 6.28
CA GLU A 140 -12.85 13.05 5.13
C GLU A 140 -12.59 13.89 3.88
N GLU A 141 -12.26 13.22 2.78
CA GLU A 141 -11.92 13.89 1.51
C GLU A 141 -12.48 13.15 0.31
N TYR A 142 -12.91 13.92 -0.71
CA TYR A 142 -13.34 13.39 -1.98
C TYR A 142 -12.17 13.26 -2.95
N PHE A 143 -12.11 12.10 -3.62
CA PHE A 143 -11.15 11.85 -4.69
C PHE A 143 -11.86 11.37 -5.94
N ALA A 144 -11.39 11.84 -7.09
CA ALA A 144 -11.70 11.24 -8.38
C ALA A 144 -10.64 10.16 -8.66
N VAL A 145 -11.06 8.91 -8.81
CA VAL A 145 -10.19 7.75 -9.01
C VAL A 145 -10.42 7.18 -10.39
N ILE A 146 -9.35 7.04 -11.16
CA ILE A 146 -9.34 6.44 -12.48
C ILE A 146 -8.49 5.17 -12.40
N SER A 147 -9.05 4.04 -12.85
CA SER A 147 -8.31 2.79 -13.00
C SER A 147 -7.95 2.60 -14.46
N TYR A 148 -6.68 2.35 -14.73
CA TYR A 148 -6.22 1.99 -16.05
C TYR A 148 -5.35 0.73 -15.98
N SER A 149 -5.49 -0.12 -16.99
CA SER A 149 -4.61 -1.26 -17.19
C SER A 149 -3.60 -0.89 -18.25
N GLY A 150 -2.32 -0.85 -17.90
CA GLY A 150 -1.21 -0.68 -18.84
C GLY A 150 -0.84 -1.97 -19.53
#